data_5f3ddd82deeef596fcff1e23bec8dd4b
#
_entry.id   5f3ddd82deeef596fcff1e23bec8dd4b
#
_cell.length_a   1.000
_cell.length_b   1.000
_cell.length_c   1.000
_cell.angle_alpha   90.00
_cell.angle_beta   90.00
_cell.angle_gamma   90.00
#
_symmetry.space_group_name_H-M   'P 1'
#
loop_
_entity.id
_entity.type
_entity.pdbx_description
1 polymer ?
#
loop_
_entity_poly.entity_id
_entity_poly.type
_entity_poly.pdbx_seq_one_letter_code
_entity_poly.pdbx_strand_id
1 'polypeptide(L)'
;MSAHLPAAPAQDGLPRPARLRAMFAVAMAVLLSVMDYTVVNIAMPSIARDIHTTDSAAIWIVNAYQLANLIALLPVATLGEKFGHARMCRIGLVMFVGASLLCAMSQTLPELAMARAIQGVGGACILGVNAALIRYIYPAGILGRGIALNGLIIALGVALGPSVAAAVLSLASWKWLFLINLPFGAVAFYFSLTSLPVTPRLSVRLDLLSAALLAVALSGIVTGGDNFAQGHGLFPGLALLVLGIAAMAVVVRLQLTRSHPLLPVDLLARPSFSIAFVTGFLSFVASNFFIISMPFNLTNVLHRGPVETGLVITAWPVAIMFMALFAGRLADRYPAAFLSSLGMAICGTGFLLLRLLPNAPSDPNIMWRIAVAGIGFSLLQPPNNKAMLMAAPKHRIGGASGMISVSRLFGQTMGGMLVALTLGVVHVAPTKSCLALAAFTAYSAAVVSFSRVLAKQADSDFKS
;
A
#
# COMPACT_ATOMS: atom_id res chain seq x y z
N MET A 1 -7.63 -23.29 -50.44
CA MET A 1 -6.95 -21.99 -50.33
C MET A 1 -7.77 -21.09 -49.43
N SER A 2 -7.58 -21.18 -48.12
CA SER A 2 -8.18 -20.27 -47.13
C SER A 2 -7.29 -19.07 -46.96
N ALA A 3 -7.75 -17.91 -47.47
CA ALA A 3 -7.06 -16.63 -47.33
C ALA A 3 -6.98 -16.27 -45.84
N HIS A 4 -5.77 -16.33 -45.25
CA HIS A 4 -5.48 -15.68 -43.99
C HIS A 4 -5.59 -14.17 -44.23
N LEU A 5 -6.73 -13.60 -43.78
CA LEU A 5 -6.83 -12.15 -43.58
C LEU A 5 -5.75 -11.74 -42.59
N PRO A 6 -4.88 -10.79 -42.89
CA PRO A 6 -3.91 -10.30 -41.92
C PRO A 6 -4.68 -9.68 -40.77
N ALA A 7 -4.38 -10.16 -39.54
CA ALA A 7 -4.91 -9.57 -38.31
C ALA A 7 -4.61 -8.06 -38.37
N ALA A 8 -5.65 -7.25 -38.22
CA ALA A 8 -5.49 -5.80 -38.17
C ALA A 8 -4.41 -5.46 -37.10
N PRO A 9 -3.47 -4.55 -37.38
CA PRO A 9 -2.42 -4.21 -36.44
C PRO A 9 -3.07 -3.79 -35.14
N ALA A 10 -2.67 -4.45 -34.06
CA ALA A 10 -3.15 -4.12 -32.72
C ALA A 10 -2.96 -2.61 -32.50
N GLN A 11 -4.06 -1.87 -32.36
CA GLN A 11 -3.99 -0.41 -32.21
C GLN A 11 -3.12 -0.12 -30.98
N ASP A 12 -2.00 0.57 -31.20
CA ASP A 12 -1.08 0.98 -30.13
C ASP A 12 -1.73 2.10 -29.30
N GLY A 13 -2.51 1.70 -28.29
CA GLY A 13 -3.25 2.59 -27.39
C GLY A 13 -4.54 3.18 -27.98
N LEU A 14 -5.21 4.03 -27.19
CA LEU A 14 -6.47 4.67 -27.56
C LEU A 14 -6.22 6.06 -28.19
N PRO A 15 -7.11 6.52 -29.12
CA PRO A 15 -7.07 7.89 -29.64
C PRO A 15 -7.35 8.89 -28.50
N ARG A 16 -6.85 10.12 -28.64
CA ARG A 16 -6.81 11.13 -27.56
C ARG A 16 -8.14 11.30 -26.78
N PRO A 17 -9.32 11.47 -27.38
CA PRO A 17 -10.56 11.68 -26.64
C PRO A 17 -10.99 10.44 -25.85
N ALA A 18 -10.84 9.21 -26.41
CA ALA A 18 -11.13 7.97 -25.74
C ALA A 18 -10.13 7.69 -24.60
N ARG A 19 -8.84 8.00 -24.83
CA ARG A 19 -7.76 7.88 -23.84
C ARG A 19 -8.01 8.72 -22.60
N LEU A 20 -8.47 9.96 -22.75
CA LEU A 20 -8.78 10.83 -21.60
C LEU A 20 -9.93 10.28 -20.77
N ARG A 21 -11.01 9.81 -21.41
CA ARG A 21 -12.16 9.19 -20.70
C ARG A 21 -11.78 7.90 -20.01
N ALA A 22 -10.98 7.05 -20.68
CA ALA A 22 -10.50 5.80 -20.09
C ALA A 22 -9.56 6.06 -18.90
N MET A 23 -8.66 7.05 -19.04
CA MET A 23 -7.77 7.45 -17.93
C MET A 23 -8.55 8.06 -16.77
N PHE A 24 -9.62 8.83 -17.02
CA PHE A 24 -10.51 9.34 -15.99
C PHE A 24 -11.18 8.21 -15.20
N ALA A 25 -11.68 7.16 -15.89
CA ALA A 25 -12.25 6.00 -15.23
C ALA A 25 -11.26 5.29 -14.30
N VAL A 26 -10.04 5.07 -14.79
CA VAL A 26 -8.95 4.47 -13.99
C VAL A 26 -8.57 5.38 -12.83
N ALA A 27 -8.44 6.69 -13.08
CA ALA A 27 -8.09 7.68 -12.07
C ALA A 27 -9.09 7.70 -10.90
N MET A 28 -10.38 7.71 -11.21
CA MET A 28 -11.44 7.68 -10.21
C MET A 28 -11.41 6.40 -9.39
N ALA A 29 -11.22 5.23 -10.03
CA ALA A 29 -11.15 3.95 -9.34
C ALA A 29 -9.93 3.88 -8.39
N VAL A 30 -8.76 4.32 -8.86
CA VAL A 30 -7.51 4.33 -8.07
C VAL A 30 -7.61 5.34 -6.92
N LEU A 31 -8.10 6.56 -7.22
CA LEU A 31 -8.29 7.61 -6.21
C LEU A 31 -9.19 7.12 -5.08
N LEU A 32 -10.33 6.48 -5.42
CA LEU A 32 -11.27 5.91 -4.47
C LEU A 32 -10.59 4.91 -3.54
N SER A 33 -9.87 3.94 -4.10
CA SER A 33 -9.19 2.89 -3.31
C SER A 33 -8.07 3.43 -2.42
N VAL A 34 -7.29 4.41 -2.92
CA VAL A 34 -6.16 4.97 -2.17
C VAL A 34 -6.63 5.95 -1.09
N MET A 35 -7.63 6.77 -1.41
CA MET A 35 -8.18 7.73 -0.46
C MET A 35 -8.89 7.04 0.71
N ASP A 36 -9.65 5.98 0.44
CA ASP A 36 -10.35 5.19 1.46
C ASP A 36 -9.39 4.69 2.56
N TYR A 37 -8.23 4.18 2.18
CA TYR A 37 -7.21 3.75 3.13
C TYR A 37 -6.76 4.89 4.06
N THR A 38 -6.49 6.08 3.51
CA THR A 38 -5.99 7.21 4.30
C THR A 38 -7.06 7.86 5.16
N VAL A 39 -8.29 7.93 4.67
CA VAL A 39 -9.45 8.48 5.39
C VAL A 39 -9.78 7.66 6.63
N VAL A 40 -9.79 6.33 6.53
CA VAL A 40 -10.11 5.42 7.64
C VAL A 40 -9.08 5.51 8.76
N ASN A 41 -7.78 5.67 8.43
CA ASN A 41 -6.74 5.83 9.45
C ASN A 41 -6.97 7.05 10.35
N ILE A 42 -7.45 8.18 9.80
CA ILE A 42 -7.77 9.38 10.57
C ILE A 42 -9.01 9.19 11.44
N ALA A 43 -10.01 8.46 10.93
CA ALA A 43 -11.26 8.21 11.62
C ALA A 43 -11.15 7.13 12.72
N MET A 44 -10.07 6.34 12.74
CA MET A 44 -9.94 5.17 13.59
C MET A 44 -10.23 5.44 15.09
N PRO A 45 -9.71 6.52 15.72
CA PRO A 45 -10.05 6.81 17.12
C PRO A 45 -11.55 7.12 17.34
N SER A 46 -12.21 7.75 16.34
CA SER A 46 -13.64 8.03 16.40
C SER A 46 -14.48 6.77 16.23
N ILE A 47 -14.08 5.89 15.31
CA ILE A 47 -14.72 4.59 15.10
C ILE A 47 -14.56 3.73 16.35
N ALA A 48 -13.34 3.62 16.92
CA ALA A 48 -13.07 2.83 18.13
C ALA A 48 -13.98 3.21 19.30
N ARG A 49 -14.19 4.52 19.49
CA ARG A 49 -15.09 5.03 20.54
C ARG A 49 -16.56 4.70 20.28
N ASP A 50 -17.02 4.85 19.04
CA ASP A 50 -18.43 4.64 18.66
C ASP A 50 -18.85 3.16 18.76
N ILE A 51 -17.95 2.23 18.35
CA ILE A 51 -18.19 0.78 18.43
C ILE A 51 -17.70 0.16 19.76
N HIS A 52 -17.30 0.98 20.74
CA HIS A 52 -16.87 0.57 22.07
C HIS A 52 -15.76 -0.50 22.08
N THR A 53 -14.70 -0.29 21.28
CA THR A 53 -13.57 -1.21 21.18
C THR A 53 -12.26 -0.56 21.64
N THR A 54 -11.23 -1.38 21.87
CA THR A 54 -9.90 -0.89 22.23
C THR A 54 -9.16 -0.33 21.02
N ASP A 55 -8.22 0.61 21.24
CA ASP A 55 -7.38 1.17 20.17
C ASP A 55 -6.61 0.07 19.41
N SER A 56 -6.11 -0.95 20.13
CA SER A 56 -5.42 -2.11 19.54
C SER A 56 -6.36 -2.91 18.64
N ALA A 57 -7.57 -3.25 19.07
CA ALA A 57 -8.53 -4.02 18.31
C ALA A 57 -9.05 -3.23 17.08
N ALA A 58 -9.22 -1.91 17.21
CA ALA A 58 -9.65 -1.06 16.08
C ALA A 58 -8.72 -1.12 14.87
N ILE A 59 -7.44 -1.45 15.06
CA ILE A 59 -6.47 -1.58 13.95
C ILE A 59 -6.88 -2.68 12.97
N TRP A 60 -7.71 -3.65 13.40
CA TRP A 60 -8.28 -4.64 12.48
C TRP A 60 -9.12 -4.03 11.35
N ILE A 61 -9.70 -2.86 11.54
CA ILE A 61 -10.43 -2.14 10.49
C ILE A 61 -9.52 -1.84 9.28
N VAL A 62 -8.26 -1.52 9.54
CA VAL A 62 -7.25 -1.26 8.50
C VAL A 62 -6.54 -2.55 8.07
N ASN A 63 -6.17 -3.39 9.01
CA ASN A 63 -5.45 -4.64 8.74
C ASN A 63 -6.27 -5.61 7.89
N ALA A 64 -7.57 -5.75 8.14
CA ALA A 64 -8.45 -6.62 7.35
C ALA A 64 -8.47 -6.20 5.87
N TYR A 65 -8.58 -4.90 5.60
CA TYR A 65 -8.50 -4.36 4.24
C TYR A 65 -7.15 -4.63 3.59
N GLN A 66 -6.05 -4.31 4.29
CA GLN A 66 -4.70 -4.45 3.73
C GLN A 66 -4.32 -5.91 3.51
N LEU A 67 -4.64 -6.78 4.46
CA LEU A 67 -4.38 -8.21 4.38
C LEU A 67 -5.14 -8.83 3.20
N ALA A 68 -6.43 -8.55 3.07
CA ALA A 68 -7.23 -9.03 1.96
C ALA A 68 -6.74 -8.50 0.61
N ASN A 69 -6.34 -7.22 0.56
CA ASN A 69 -5.75 -6.61 -0.62
C ASN A 69 -4.42 -7.28 -1.00
N LEU A 70 -3.53 -7.52 -0.05
CA LEU A 70 -2.25 -8.19 -0.26
C LEU A 70 -2.42 -9.63 -0.76
N ILE A 71 -3.31 -10.40 -0.14
CA ILE A 71 -3.62 -11.78 -0.52
C ILE A 71 -4.18 -11.84 -1.95
N ALA A 72 -5.11 -10.94 -2.28
CA ALA A 72 -5.81 -10.95 -3.55
C ALA A 72 -5.01 -10.33 -4.71
N LEU A 73 -4.02 -9.46 -4.44
CA LEU A 73 -3.35 -8.64 -5.46
C LEU A 73 -2.77 -9.48 -6.62
N LEU A 74 -2.00 -10.51 -6.30
CA LEU A 74 -1.34 -11.34 -7.31
C LEU A 74 -2.31 -12.29 -8.03
N PRO A 75 -3.20 -13.01 -7.33
CA PRO A 75 -4.25 -13.79 -7.99
C PRO A 75 -5.12 -12.96 -8.93
N VAL A 76 -5.47 -11.74 -8.51
CA VAL A 76 -6.30 -10.82 -9.32
C VAL A 76 -5.56 -10.34 -10.58
N ALA A 77 -4.26 -10.10 -10.51
CA ALA A 77 -3.48 -9.76 -11.70
C ALA A 77 -3.57 -10.88 -12.76
N THR A 78 -3.41 -12.15 -12.33
CA THR A 78 -3.58 -13.33 -13.21
C THR A 78 -5.02 -13.50 -13.70
N LEU A 79 -6.02 -13.23 -12.84
CA LEU A 79 -7.44 -13.22 -13.25
C LEU A 79 -7.72 -12.13 -14.30
N GLY A 80 -7.03 -10.98 -14.18
CA GLY A 80 -7.08 -9.90 -15.16
C GLY A 80 -6.60 -10.32 -16.54
N GLU A 81 -5.53 -11.11 -16.62
CA GLU A 81 -5.05 -11.71 -17.87
C GLU A 81 -6.06 -12.72 -18.44
N LYS A 82 -6.68 -13.55 -17.58
CA LYS A 82 -7.62 -14.59 -17.98
C LYS A 82 -8.99 -14.04 -18.42
N PHE A 83 -9.57 -13.13 -17.66
CA PHE A 83 -10.93 -12.63 -17.86
C PHE A 83 -11.00 -11.24 -18.50
N GLY A 84 -9.87 -10.57 -18.64
CA GLY A 84 -9.75 -9.20 -19.13
C GLY A 84 -9.64 -8.17 -18.00
N HIS A 85 -8.65 -7.29 -18.10
CA HIS A 85 -8.33 -6.29 -17.07
C HIS A 85 -9.48 -5.31 -16.81
N ALA A 86 -10.17 -4.86 -17.87
CA ALA A 86 -11.32 -3.95 -17.73
C ALA A 86 -12.48 -4.61 -16.97
N ARG A 87 -12.73 -5.91 -17.18
CA ARG A 87 -13.76 -6.66 -16.46
C ARG A 87 -13.40 -6.80 -14.99
N MET A 88 -12.14 -7.10 -14.69
CA MET A 88 -11.67 -7.20 -13.29
C MET A 88 -11.76 -5.86 -12.57
N CYS A 89 -11.43 -4.75 -13.23
CA CYS A 89 -11.60 -3.41 -12.66
C CYS A 89 -13.09 -3.13 -12.31
N ARG A 90 -14.04 -3.50 -13.19
CA ARG A 90 -15.47 -3.32 -12.95
C ARG A 90 -15.96 -4.16 -11.77
N ILE A 91 -15.55 -5.44 -11.71
CA ILE A 91 -15.86 -6.32 -10.56
C ILE A 91 -15.32 -5.70 -9.28
N GLY A 92 -14.07 -5.21 -9.30
CA GLY A 92 -13.45 -4.52 -8.18
C GLY A 92 -14.25 -3.31 -7.72
N LEU A 93 -14.71 -2.46 -8.64
CA LEU A 93 -15.54 -1.30 -8.32
C LEU A 93 -16.87 -1.69 -7.65
N VAL A 94 -17.58 -2.71 -8.19
CA VAL A 94 -18.84 -3.19 -7.61
C VAL A 94 -18.61 -3.75 -6.20
N MET A 95 -17.58 -4.59 -6.03
CA MET A 95 -17.23 -5.13 -4.71
C MET A 95 -16.84 -4.03 -3.73
N PHE A 96 -16.02 -3.08 -4.16
CA PHE A 96 -15.54 -1.99 -3.32
C PHE A 96 -16.68 -1.09 -2.83
N VAL A 97 -17.58 -0.68 -3.74
CA VAL A 97 -18.73 0.16 -3.43
C VAL A 97 -19.75 -0.60 -2.56
N GLY A 98 -20.06 -1.85 -2.91
CA GLY A 98 -20.95 -2.69 -2.11
C GLY A 98 -20.43 -2.93 -0.70
N ALA A 99 -19.13 -3.21 -0.57
CA ALA A 99 -18.48 -3.35 0.74
C ALA A 99 -18.44 -2.03 1.52
N SER A 100 -18.30 -0.87 0.84
CA SER A 100 -18.39 0.44 1.49
C SER A 100 -19.77 0.65 2.14
N LEU A 101 -20.84 0.21 1.48
CA LEU A 101 -22.18 0.25 2.08
C LEU A 101 -22.25 -0.66 3.31
N LEU A 102 -21.70 -1.88 3.24
CA LEU A 102 -21.63 -2.79 4.39
C LEU A 102 -20.84 -2.18 5.55
N CYS A 103 -19.70 -1.51 5.27
CA CYS A 103 -18.94 -0.79 6.29
C CYS A 103 -19.78 0.30 6.99
N ALA A 104 -20.54 1.07 6.22
CA ALA A 104 -21.41 2.12 6.78
C ALA A 104 -22.55 1.56 7.64
N MET A 105 -23.03 0.35 7.34
CA MET A 105 -24.09 -0.34 8.09
C MET A 105 -23.58 -1.10 9.31
N SER A 106 -22.28 -1.36 9.42
CA SER A 106 -21.68 -2.13 10.51
C SER A 106 -21.88 -1.44 11.87
N GLN A 107 -22.18 -2.26 12.90
CA GLN A 107 -22.36 -1.83 14.26
C GLN A 107 -21.32 -2.42 15.22
N THR A 108 -20.63 -3.48 14.79
CA THR A 108 -19.63 -4.18 15.59
C THR A 108 -18.28 -4.24 14.85
N LEU A 109 -17.19 -4.41 15.62
CA LEU A 109 -15.85 -4.56 15.04
C LEU A 109 -15.75 -5.75 14.05
N PRO A 110 -16.27 -6.96 14.36
CA PRO A 110 -16.21 -8.09 13.42
C PRO A 110 -16.94 -7.82 12.12
N GLU A 111 -18.13 -7.21 12.16
CA GLU A 111 -18.88 -6.83 10.96
C GLU A 111 -18.09 -5.85 10.09
N LEU A 112 -17.54 -4.80 10.72
CA LEU A 112 -16.75 -3.80 10.02
C LEU A 112 -15.47 -4.41 9.44
N ALA A 113 -14.75 -5.25 10.19
CA ALA A 113 -13.55 -5.93 9.71
C ALA A 113 -13.84 -6.87 8.53
N MET A 114 -14.97 -7.61 8.56
CA MET A 114 -15.39 -8.46 7.46
C MET A 114 -15.74 -7.64 6.21
N ALA A 115 -16.50 -6.56 6.36
CA ALA A 115 -16.82 -5.65 5.27
C ALA A 115 -15.53 -5.02 4.68
N ARG A 116 -14.57 -4.65 5.52
CA ARG A 116 -13.24 -4.15 5.13
C ARG A 116 -12.43 -5.21 4.37
N ALA A 117 -12.48 -6.46 4.75
CA ALA A 117 -11.83 -7.55 4.01
C ALA A 117 -12.41 -7.69 2.60
N ILE A 118 -13.74 -7.68 2.44
CA ILE A 118 -14.40 -7.68 1.13
C ILE A 118 -13.99 -6.46 0.29
N GLN A 119 -13.96 -5.28 0.93
CA GLN A 119 -13.53 -4.04 0.29
C GLN A 119 -12.05 -4.10 -0.15
N GLY A 120 -11.18 -4.76 0.64
CA GLY A 120 -9.78 -5.01 0.32
C GLY A 120 -9.60 -5.87 -0.93
N VAL A 121 -10.41 -6.91 -1.11
CA VAL A 121 -10.44 -7.72 -2.36
C VAL A 121 -10.87 -6.84 -3.54
N GLY A 122 -11.90 -5.99 -3.37
CA GLY A 122 -12.31 -5.01 -4.38
C GLY A 122 -11.17 -4.04 -4.75
N GLY A 123 -10.45 -3.54 -3.74
CA GLY A 123 -9.25 -2.71 -3.93
C GLY A 123 -8.14 -3.42 -4.70
N ALA A 124 -7.89 -4.70 -4.41
CA ALA A 124 -6.96 -5.54 -5.16
C ALA A 124 -7.36 -5.68 -6.63
N CYS A 125 -8.66 -5.85 -6.91
CA CYS A 125 -9.17 -5.91 -8.28
C CYS A 125 -8.97 -4.61 -9.05
N ILE A 126 -8.99 -3.45 -8.39
CA ILE A 126 -8.73 -2.15 -9.00
C ILE A 126 -7.22 -1.95 -9.21
N LEU A 127 -6.44 -2.10 -8.13
CA LEU A 127 -5.00 -1.79 -8.13
C LEU A 127 -4.16 -2.84 -8.88
N GLY A 128 -4.56 -4.11 -8.81
CA GLY A 128 -3.84 -5.22 -9.45
C GLY A 128 -3.87 -5.18 -10.97
N VAL A 129 -4.91 -4.60 -11.57
CA VAL A 129 -5.03 -4.46 -13.03
C VAL A 129 -4.67 -3.05 -13.54
N ASN A 130 -4.42 -2.10 -12.66
CA ASN A 130 -4.21 -0.69 -12.98
C ASN A 130 -3.06 -0.47 -13.99
N ALA A 131 -1.87 -1.03 -13.72
CA ALA A 131 -0.71 -0.87 -14.58
C ALA A 131 -0.94 -1.45 -15.98
N ALA A 132 -1.62 -2.59 -16.07
CA ALA A 132 -1.99 -3.20 -17.34
C ALA A 132 -2.99 -2.33 -18.13
N LEU A 133 -4.03 -1.79 -17.47
CA LEU A 133 -4.98 -0.89 -18.10
C LEU A 133 -4.30 0.35 -18.68
N ILE A 134 -3.37 0.96 -17.95
CA ILE A 134 -2.61 2.12 -18.45
C ILE A 134 -1.85 1.77 -19.72
N ARG A 135 -1.26 0.57 -19.79
CA ARG A 135 -0.54 0.10 -20.98
C ARG A 135 -1.45 -0.06 -22.21
N TYR A 136 -2.72 -0.49 -22.00
CA TYR A 136 -3.69 -0.57 -23.12
C TYR A 136 -4.31 0.77 -23.50
N ILE A 137 -4.33 1.73 -22.57
CA ILE A 137 -4.88 3.07 -22.79
C ILE A 137 -3.87 3.97 -23.53
N TYR A 138 -2.59 3.91 -23.15
CA TYR A 138 -1.56 4.79 -23.69
C TYR A 138 -0.72 4.10 -24.77
N PRO A 139 -0.48 4.77 -25.92
CA PRO A 139 0.50 4.32 -26.91
C PRO A 139 1.91 4.20 -26.32
N ALA A 140 2.71 3.25 -26.81
CA ALA A 140 4.06 2.96 -26.29
C ALA A 140 4.96 4.22 -26.23
N GLY A 141 4.90 5.08 -27.24
CA GLY A 141 5.71 6.30 -27.29
C GLY A 141 5.40 7.35 -26.21
N ILE A 142 4.24 7.26 -25.55
CA ILE A 142 3.82 8.20 -24.48
C ILE A 142 3.36 7.48 -23.21
N LEU A 143 3.65 6.19 -23.08
CA LEU A 143 3.28 5.38 -21.90
C LEU A 143 3.82 5.98 -20.60
N GLY A 144 5.01 6.56 -20.63
CA GLY A 144 5.61 7.24 -19.47
C GLY A 144 4.73 8.37 -18.91
N ARG A 145 3.97 9.08 -19.77
CA ARG A 145 3.02 10.11 -19.33
C ARG A 145 1.82 9.49 -18.60
N GLY A 146 1.34 8.33 -19.06
CA GLY A 146 0.27 7.59 -18.39
C GLY A 146 0.67 7.11 -16.99
N ILE A 147 1.88 6.57 -16.88
CA ILE A 147 2.45 6.11 -15.59
C ILE A 147 2.66 7.29 -14.63
N ALA A 148 3.19 8.41 -15.12
CA ALA A 148 3.39 9.62 -14.31
C ALA A 148 2.07 10.20 -13.81
N LEU A 149 1.04 10.25 -14.67
CA LEU A 149 -0.29 10.71 -14.29
C LEU A 149 -0.91 9.78 -13.23
N ASN A 150 -0.77 8.47 -13.38
CA ASN A 150 -1.22 7.51 -12.37
C ASN A 150 -0.53 7.71 -11.01
N GLY A 151 0.78 7.94 -11.03
CA GLY A 151 1.53 8.27 -9.81
C GLY A 151 1.03 9.55 -9.14
N LEU A 152 0.69 10.57 -9.92
CA LEU A 152 0.10 11.81 -9.43
C LEU A 152 -1.28 11.57 -8.79
N ILE A 153 -2.13 10.73 -9.41
CA ILE A 153 -3.46 10.38 -8.88
C ILE A 153 -3.34 9.67 -7.53
N ILE A 154 -2.40 8.72 -7.42
CA ILE A 154 -2.12 8.03 -6.16
C ILE A 154 -1.66 9.03 -5.09
N ALA A 155 -0.74 9.94 -5.43
CA ALA A 155 -0.26 10.96 -4.51
C ALA A 155 -1.37 11.91 -4.06
N LEU A 156 -2.27 12.32 -4.97
CA LEU A 156 -3.45 13.13 -4.65
C LEU A 156 -4.41 12.39 -3.70
N GLY A 157 -4.65 11.08 -3.92
CA GLY A 157 -5.48 10.27 -3.04
C GLY A 157 -4.94 10.21 -1.62
N VAL A 158 -3.64 10.03 -1.46
CA VAL A 158 -2.97 10.06 -0.15
C VAL A 158 -3.06 11.45 0.48
N ALA A 159 -2.86 12.51 -0.31
CA ALA A 159 -2.83 13.88 0.19
C ALA A 159 -4.21 14.40 0.61
N LEU A 160 -5.26 14.07 -0.15
CA LEU A 160 -6.61 14.51 0.11
C LEU A 160 -7.27 13.75 1.28
N GLY A 161 -6.84 12.51 1.55
CA GLY A 161 -7.46 11.67 2.56
C GLY A 161 -7.65 12.32 3.92
N PRO A 162 -6.60 12.83 4.58
CA PRO A 162 -6.73 13.46 5.90
C PRO A 162 -7.66 14.68 5.90
N SER A 163 -7.59 15.52 4.86
CA SER A 163 -8.45 16.70 4.74
C SER A 163 -9.92 16.33 4.49
N VAL A 164 -10.18 15.31 3.66
CA VAL A 164 -11.54 14.78 3.43
C VAL A 164 -12.08 14.15 4.72
N ALA A 165 -11.26 13.37 5.44
CA ALA A 165 -11.66 12.80 6.72
C ALA A 165 -12.03 13.90 7.73
N ALA A 166 -11.19 14.93 7.86
CA ALA A 166 -11.46 16.07 8.73
C ALA A 166 -12.77 16.77 8.37
N ALA A 167 -12.99 17.07 7.09
CA ALA A 167 -14.20 17.75 6.61
C ALA A 167 -15.47 16.91 6.87
N VAL A 168 -15.43 15.60 6.59
CA VAL A 168 -16.59 14.74 6.84
C VAL A 168 -16.86 14.58 8.34
N LEU A 169 -15.83 14.34 9.15
CA LEU A 169 -15.98 14.16 10.59
C LEU A 169 -16.39 15.44 11.34
N SER A 170 -16.22 16.61 10.74
CA SER A 170 -16.73 17.87 11.29
C SER A 170 -18.23 18.05 11.12
N LEU A 171 -18.84 17.41 10.12
CA LEU A 171 -20.23 17.59 9.72
C LEU A 171 -21.11 16.37 9.98
N ALA A 172 -20.49 15.18 10.03
CA ALA A 172 -21.22 13.91 10.05
C ALA A 172 -20.46 12.81 10.79
N SER A 173 -21.13 11.66 11.00
CA SER A 173 -20.51 10.47 11.59
C SER A 173 -19.49 9.83 10.65
N TRP A 174 -18.58 9.01 11.21
CA TRP A 174 -17.59 8.25 10.44
C TRP A 174 -18.20 7.36 9.34
N LYS A 175 -19.45 6.97 9.46
CA LYS A 175 -20.17 6.17 8.45
C LYS A 175 -20.20 6.85 7.08
N TRP A 176 -20.25 8.18 7.06
CA TRP A 176 -20.23 8.96 5.83
C TRP A 176 -18.91 8.87 5.05
N LEU A 177 -17.81 8.53 5.74
CA LEU A 177 -16.53 8.28 5.07
C LEU A 177 -16.59 7.09 4.11
N PHE A 178 -17.45 6.11 4.40
CA PHE A 178 -17.72 4.98 3.52
C PHE A 178 -18.83 5.29 2.50
N LEU A 179 -19.86 6.02 2.91
CA LEU A 179 -20.97 6.37 2.03
C LEU A 179 -20.55 7.28 0.87
N ILE A 180 -19.55 8.13 1.06
CA ILE A 180 -19.00 8.98 -0.01
C ILE A 180 -18.43 8.14 -1.17
N ASN A 181 -18.02 6.91 -0.92
CA ASN A 181 -17.53 5.99 -1.95
C ASN A 181 -18.64 5.59 -2.94
N LEU A 182 -19.92 5.66 -2.55
CA LEU A 182 -21.04 5.24 -3.41
C LEU A 182 -21.21 6.13 -4.64
N PRO A 183 -21.40 7.46 -4.52
CA PRO A 183 -21.55 8.32 -5.68
C PRO A 183 -20.28 8.38 -6.54
N PHE A 184 -19.09 8.45 -5.93
CA PHE A 184 -17.83 8.45 -6.69
C PHE A 184 -17.59 7.11 -7.38
N GLY A 185 -17.90 6.00 -6.73
CA GLY A 185 -17.81 4.66 -7.30
C GLY A 185 -18.80 4.42 -8.44
N ALA A 186 -20.05 4.94 -8.34
CA ALA A 186 -21.03 4.89 -9.42
C ALA A 186 -20.54 5.65 -10.66
N VAL A 187 -19.95 6.84 -10.48
CA VAL A 187 -19.32 7.60 -11.57
C VAL A 187 -18.16 6.82 -12.19
N ALA A 188 -17.25 6.29 -11.37
CA ALA A 188 -16.13 5.48 -11.83
C ALA A 188 -16.61 4.24 -12.61
N PHE A 189 -17.66 3.57 -12.12
CA PHE A 189 -18.24 2.40 -12.76
C PHE A 189 -18.88 2.76 -14.12
N TYR A 190 -19.66 3.83 -14.21
CA TYR A 190 -20.23 4.32 -15.45
C TYR A 190 -19.15 4.58 -16.51
N PHE A 191 -18.10 5.34 -16.15
CA PHE A 191 -17.01 5.61 -17.07
C PHE A 191 -16.20 4.34 -17.39
N SER A 192 -16.12 3.36 -16.49
CA SER A 192 -15.47 2.08 -16.75
C SER A 192 -16.22 1.26 -17.79
N LEU A 193 -17.56 1.33 -17.82
CA LEU A 193 -18.39 0.65 -18.81
C LEU A 193 -18.22 1.23 -20.22
N THR A 194 -18.16 2.56 -20.31
CA THR A 194 -18.21 3.30 -21.56
C THR A 194 -16.86 3.56 -22.19
N SER A 195 -15.76 3.54 -21.39
CA SER A 195 -14.47 4.08 -21.83
C SER A 195 -13.30 3.12 -21.73
N LEU A 196 -13.34 2.07 -20.88
CA LEU A 196 -12.23 1.14 -20.77
C LEU A 196 -12.14 0.23 -22.01
N PRO A 197 -10.92 0.06 -22.58
CA PRO A 197 -10.72 -0.80 -23.73
C PRO A 197 -11.00 -2.28 -23.42
N VAL A 198 -11.48 -3.01 -24.41
CA VAL A 198 -11.52 -4.46 -24.32
C VAL A 198 -10.10 -4.99 -24.35
N THR A 199 -9.71 -5.71 -23.32
CA THR A 199 -8.37 -6.27 -23.18
C THR A 199 -8.34 -7.73 -23.64
N PRO A 200 -7.28 -8.21 -24.30
CA PRO A 200 -7.14 -9.60 -24.69
C PRO A 200 -7.25 -10.53 -23.49
N ARG A 201 -7.78 -11.73 -23.74
CA ARG A 201 -7.87 -12.80 -22.73
C ARG A 201 -6.82 -13.84 -23.06
N LEU A 202 -5.98 -14.15 -22.09
CA LEU A 202 -4.94 -15.16 -22.22
C LEU A 202 -5.37 -16.46 -21.55
N SER A 203 -4.95 -17.59 -22.12
CA SER A 203 -5.15 -18.90 -21.48
C SER A 203 -4.11 -19.12 -20.40
N VAL A 204 -4.31 -18.49 -19.24
CA VAL A 204 -3.39 -18.60 -18.09
C VAL A 204 -3.99 -19.54 -17.05
N ARG A 205 -3.18 -20.44 -16.49
CA ARG A 205 -3.58 -21.30 -15.37
C ARG A 205 -3.39 -20.55 -14.06
N LEU A 206 -4.45 -20.52 -13.25
CA LEU A 206 -4.41 -19.99 -11.89
C LEU A 206 -3.74 -21.03 -10.97
N ASP A 207 -2.72 -20.61 -10.26
CA ASP A 207 -2.12 -21.39 -9.18
C ASP A 207 -2.91 -21.16 -7.88
N LEU A 208 -4.07 -21.83 -7.79
CA LEU A 208 -4.98 -21.72 -6.63
C LEU A 208 -4.34 -22.24 -5.35
N LEU A 209 -3.47 -23.26 -5.45
CA LEU A 209 -2.79 -23.82 -4.29
C LEU A 209 -1.84 -22.78 -3.68
N SER A 210 -1.01 -22.15 -4.49
CA SER A 210 -0.09 -21.11 -4.02
C SER A 210 -0.86 -19.89 -3.48
N ALA A 211 -1.97 -19.51 -4.11
CA ALA A 211 -2.81 -18.43 -3.63
C ALA A 211 -3.44 -18.74 -2.26
N ALA A 212 -3.97 -19.96 -2.08
CA ALA A 212 -4.53 -20.41 -0.81
C ALA A 212 -3.48 -20.52 0.30
N LEU A 213 -2.31 -21.09 -0.01
CA LEU A 213 -1.20 -21.16 0.94
C LEU A 213 -0.67 -19.79 1.33
N LEU A 214 -0.61 -18.84 0.38
CA LEU A 214 -0.24 -17.45 0.67
C LEU A 214 -1.27 -16.78 1.60
N ALA A 215 -2.57 -17.05 1.37
CA ALA A 215 -3.63 -16.57 2.24
C ALA A 215 -3.50 -17.12 3.66
N VAL A 216 -3.25 -18.43 3.80
CA VAL A 216 -3.02 -19.06 5.11
C VAL A 216 -1.76 -18.51 5.77
N ALA A 217 -0.67 -18.34 5.02
CA ALA A 217 0.59 -17.80 5.52
C ALA A 217 0.43 -16.39 6.10
N LEU A 218 -0.12 -15.49 5.31
CA LEU A 218 -0.28 -14.09 5.70
C LEU A 218 -1.32 -13.93 6.81
N SER A 219 -2.46 -14.62 6.71
CA SER A 219 -3.49 -14.59 7.76
C SER A 219 -2.95 -15.18 9.06
N GLY A 220 -2.25 -16.32 9.02
CA GLY A 220 -1.67 -16.92 10.21
C GLY A 220 -0.65 -16.02 10.91
N ILE A 221 0.22 -15.35 10.14
CA ILE A 221 1.19 -14.41 10.72
C ILE A 221 0.49 -13.21 11.36
N VAL A 222 -0.47 -12.59 10.66
CA VAL A 222 -1.15 -11.37 11.14
C VAL A 222 -2.05 -11.67 12.32
N THR A 223 -2.89 -12.73 12.24
CA THR A 223 -3.79 -13.10 13.34
C THR A 223 -3.02 -13.66 14.53
N GLY A 224 -1.92 -14.37 14.30
CA GLY A 224 -1.03 -14.84 15.37
C GLY A 224 -0.42 -13.66 16.14
N GLY A 225 0.08 -12.64 15.44
CA GLY A 225 0.57 -11.41 16.07
C GLY A 225 -0.53 -10.64 16.84
N ASP A 226 -1.73 -10.59 16.28
CA ASP A 226 -2.87 -9.93 16.93
C ASP A 226 -3.35 -10.65 18.20
N ASN A 227 -3.31 -11.98 18.23
CA ASN A 227 -3.62 -12.75 19.46
C ASN A 227 -2.74 -12.33 20.65
N PHE A 228 -1.46 -12.01 20.41
CA PHE A 228 -0.59 -11.46 21.45
C PHE A 228 -1.01 -10.03 21.85
N ALA A 229 -1.39 -9.21 20.88
CA ALA A 229 -1.83 -7.85 21.13
C ALA A 229 -3.09 -7.78 22.01
N GLN A 230 -4.01 -8.74 21.84
CA GLN A 230 -5.28 -8.79 22.56
C GLN A 230 -5.25 -9.67 23.82
N GLY A 231 -4.12 -10.30 24.13
CA GLY A 231 -3.98 -11.13 25.32
C GLY A 231 -4.80 -12.44 25.30
N HIS A 232 -5.18 -12.93 24.12
CA HIS A 232 -5.97 -14.17 23.97
C HIS A 232 -5.21 -15.46 24.31
N GLY A 233 -3.98 -15.35 24.80
CA GLY A 233 -3.14 -16.45 25.25
C GLY A 233 -1.94 -16.71 24.33
N LEU A 234 -0.86 -17.19 24.95
CA LEU A 234 0.41 -17.42 24.26
C LEU A 234 0.30 -18.57 23.23
N PHE A 235 -0.36 -19.67 23.60
CA PHE A 235 -0.40 -20.88 22.78
C PHE A 235 -1.15 -20.69 21.44
N PRO A 236 -2.37 -20.11 21.38
CA PRO A 236 -3.06 -19.90 20.11
C PRO A 236 -2.30 -18.96 19.17
N GLY A 237 -1.75 -17.87 19.70
CA GLY A 237 -0.97 -16.91 18.92
C GLY A 237 0.28 -17.55 18.33
N LEU A 238 1.01 -18.35 19.12
CA LEU A 238 2.21 -19.05 18.65
C LEU A 238 1.88 -20.11 17.61
N ALA A 239 0.81 -20.87 17.81
CA ALA A 239 0.36 -21.89 16.84
C ALA A 239 0.02 -21.26 15.48
N LEU A 240 -0.69 -20.14 15.46
CA LEU A 240 -1.01 -19.40 14.23
C LEU A 240 0.24 -18.83 13.55
N LEU A 241 1.19 -18.28 14.32
CA LEU A 241 2.46 -17.81 13.79
C LEU A 241 3.27 -18.92 13.15
N VAL A 242 3.42 -20.05 13.84
CA VAL A 242 4.16 -21.22 13.33
C VAL A 242 3.50 -21.75 12.07
N LEU A 243 2.17 -21.91 12.07
CA LEU A 243 1.40 -22.30 10.88
C LEU A 243 1.64 -21.32 9.71
N GLY A 244 1.54 -20.03 9.97
CA GLY A 244 1.75 -18.99 8.97
C GLY A 244 3.16 -18.99 8.39
N ILE A 245 4.19 -19.11 9.24
CA ILE A 245 5.59 -19.19 8.81
C ILE A 245 5.85 -20.49 8.04
N ALA A 246 5.33 -21.63 8.49
CA ALA A 246 5.44 -22.89 7.79
C ALA A 246 4.78 -22.84 6.41
N ALA A 247 3.56 -22.30 6.32
CA ALA A 247 2.87 -22.09 5.05
C ALA A 247 3.65 -21.15 4.12
N MET A 248 4.25 -20.07 4.64
CA MET A 248 5.11 -19.18 3.85
C MET A 248 6.35 -19.90 3.31
N ALA A 249 7.00 -20.74 4.12
CA ALA A 249 8.14 -21.55 3.69
C ALA A 249 7.75 -22.49 2.55
N VAL A 250 6.57 -23.13 2.64
CA VAL A 250 6.02 -23.99 1.58
C VAL A 250 5.75 -23.17 0.31
N VAL A 251 5.11 -21.99 0.43
CA VAL A 251 4.89 -21.08 -0.71
C VAL A 251 6.21 -20.76 -1.40
N VAL A 252 7.22 -20.32 -0.65
CA VAL A 252 8.52 -19.95 -1.22
C VAL A 252 9.14 -21.15 -1.98
N ARG A 253 9.14 -22.34 -1.39
CA ARG A 253 9.65 -23.55 -2.04
C ARG A 253 8.92 -23.89 -3.33
N LEU A 254 7.58 -23.84 -3.32
CA LEU A 254 6.76 -24.09 -4.50
C LEU A 254 7.01 -23.05 -5.61
N GLN A 255 7.15 -21.77 -5.24
CA GLN A 255 7.37 -20.71 -6.22
C GLN A 255 8.76 -20.78 -6.88
N LEU A 256 9.78 -21.29 -6.18
CA LEU A 256 11.13 -21.49 -6.73
C LEU A 256 11.17 -22.60 -7.80
N THR A 257 10.24 -23.55 -7.77
CA THR A 257 10.18 -24.67 -8.73
C THR A 257 9.25 -24.40 -9.93
N ARG A 258 8.48 -23.31 -9.91
CA ARG A 258 7.51 -22.99 -10.96
C ARG A 258 8.15 -22.19 -12.10
N SER A 259 7.83 -22.53 -13.34
CA SER A 259 8.24 -21.78 -14.55
C SER A 259 7.63 -20.39 -14.63
N HIS A 260 6.38 -20.25 -14.15
CA HIS A 260 5.63 -18.98 -14.08
C HIS A 260 5.17 -18.75 -12.64
N PRO A 261 6.05 -18.29 -11.75
CA PRO A 261 5.70 -18.12 -10.34
C PRO A 261 4.70 -16.98 -10.16
N LEU A 262 3.70 -17.19 -9.28
CA LEU A 262 2.77 -16.15 -8.83
C LEU A 262 3.53 -15.04 -8.09
N LEU A 263 4.45 -15.45 -7.21
CA LEU A 263 5.36 -14.56 -6.48
C LEU A 263 6.77 -14.79 -7.04
N PRO A 264 7.38 -13.81 -7.74
CA PRO A 264 8.71 -13.99 -8.32
C PRO A 264 9.83 -13.91 -7.27
N VAL A 265 9.83 -14.86 -6.33
CA VAL A 265 10.82 -14.98 -5.24
C VAL A 265 12.24 -15.22 -5.75
N ASP A 266 12.41 -15.73 -6.96
CA ASP A 266 13.69 -15.89 -7.64
C ASP A 266 14.43 -14.55 -7.81
N LEU A 267 13.72 -13.43 -7.91
CA LEU A 267 14.33 -12.10 -7.96
C LEU A 267 15.02 -11.74 -6.62
N LEU A 268 14.55 -12.28 -5.51
CA LEU A 268 15.17 -12.07 -4.19
C LEU A 268 16.53 -12.79 -4.06
N ALA A 269 16.86 -13.74 -4.93
CA ALA A 269 18.20 -14.32 -4.99
C ALA A 269 19.27 -13.32 -5.44
N ARG A 270 18.86 -12.19 -6.05
CA ARG A 270 19.78 -11.11 -6.47
C ARG A 270 19.99 -10.12 -5.32
N PRO A 271 21.22 -9.96 -4.79
CA PRO A 271 21.48 -9.10 -3.62
C PRO A 271 20.96 -7.69 -3.77
N SER A 272 21.22 -7.03 -4.90
CA SER A 272 20.76 -5.65 -5.16
C SER A 272 19.23 -5.53 -5.16
N PHE A 273 18.51 -6.55 -5.65
CA PHE A 273 17.04 -6.59 -5.64
C PHE A 273 16.51 -6.83 -4.22
N SER A 274 17.08 -7.80 -3.52
CA SER A 274 16.67 -8.20 -2.18
C SER A 274 16.86 -7.05 -1.18
N ILE A 275 18.00 -6.37 -1.21
CA ILE A 275 18.26 -5.20 -0.36
C ILE A 275 17.25 -4.08 -0.65
N ALA A 276 16.94 -3.81 -1.93
CA ALA A 276 15.95 -2.80 -2.29
C ALA A 276 14.53 -3.19 -1.85
N PHE A 277 14.16 -4.48 -1.96
CA PHE A 277 12.89 -5.01 -1.48
C PHE A 277 12.75 -4.85 0.04
N VAL A 278 13.76 -5.26 0.80
CA VAL A 278 13.78 -5.15 2.28
C VAL A 278 13.75 -3.67 2.71
N THR A 279 14.51 -2.80 2.02
CA THR A 279 14.46 -1.35 2.28
C THR A 279 13.05 -0.79 2.09
N GLY A 280 12.39 -1.15 0.99
CA GLY A 280 11.00 -0.77 0.72
C GLY A 280 10.05 -1.31 1.79
N PHE A 281 10.14 -2.59 2.12
CA PHE A 281 9.35 -3.24 3.17
C PHE A 281 9.49 -2.50 4.52
N LEU A 282 10.71 -2.29 5.00
CA LEU A 282 10.97 -1.59 6.26
C LEU A 282 10.49 -0.14 6.24
N SER A 283 10.58 0.55 5.10
CA SER A 283 10.08 1.92 4.97
C SER A 283 8.56 2.01 5.14
N PHE A 284 7.83 1.03 4.62
CA PHE A 284 6.37 0.96 4.80
C PHE A 284 5.98 0.49 6.20
N VAL A 285 6.75 -0.37 6.85
CA VAL A 285 6.58 -0.69 8.28
C VAL A 285 6.74 0.59 9.10
N ALA A 286 7.84 1.34 8.90
CA ALA A 286 8.12 2.58 9.63
C ALA A 286 7.02 3.63 9.42
N SER A 287 6.58 3.84 8.18
CA SER A 287 5.50 4.80 7.88
C SER A 287 4.17 4.39 8.52
N ASN A 288 3.86 3.09 8.59
CA ASN A 288 2.62 2.62 9.21
C ASN A 288 2.62 2.77 10.74
N PHE A 289 3.75 2.61 11.40
CA PHE A 289 3.85 2.99 12.82
C PHE A 289 3.41 4.43 13.05
N PHE A 290 3.81 5.36 12.18
CA PHE A 290 3.38 6.76 12.26
C PHE A 290 1.92 6.94 11.84
N ILE A 291 1.53 6.47 10.66
CA ILE A 291 0.21 6.73 10.05
C ILE A 291 -0.92 6.21 10.93
N ILE A 292 -0.73 5.05 11.58
CA ILE A 292 -1.75 4.43 12.42
C ILE A 292 -1.72 4.99 13.85
N SER A 293 -0.53 5.17 14.48
CA SER A 293 -0.46 5.58 15.88
C SER A 293 -0.67 7.09 16.09
N MET A 294 -0.34 7.92 15.09
CA MET A 294 -0.41 9.37 15.23
C MET A 294 -1.84 9.91 15.44
N PRO A 295 -2.88 9.44 14.73
CA PRO A 295 -4.26 9.81 15.03
C PRO A 295 -4.64 9.52 16.48
N PHE A 296 -4.29 8.35 17.03
CA PHE A 296 -4.53 8.03 18.44
C PHE A 296 -3.74 8.95 19.38
N ASN A 297 -2.49 9.28 19.05
CA ASN A 297 -1.71 10.22 19.85
C ASN A 297 -2.35 11.61 19.91
N LEU A 298 -2.75 12.14 18.75
CA LEU A 298 -3.38 13.47 18.67
C LEU A 298 -4.72 13.49 19.41
N THR A 299 -5.55 12.45 19.25
CA THR A 299 -6.90 12.43 19.81
C THR A 299 -6.92 12.05 21.28
N ASN A 300 -6.21 10.97 21.69
CA ASN A 300 -6.32 10.41 23.02
C ASN A 300 -5.31 11.01 24.02
N VAL A 301 -4.11 11.45 23.53
CA VAL A 301 -3.07 12.00 24.41
C VAL A 301 -3.03 13.52 24.36
N LEU A 302 -3.13 14.11 23.18
CA LEU A 302 -3.08 15.57 23.00
C LEU A 302 -4.47 16.21 22.94
N HIS A 303 -5.55 15.43 23.05
CA HIS A 303 -6.95 15.85 23.11
C HIS A 303 -7.37 16.75 21.92
N ARG A 304 -6.80 16.50 20.73
CA ARG A 304 -7.15 17.21 19.50
C ARG A 304 -8.47 16.69 18.93
N GLY A 305 -9.27 17.61 18.41
CA GLY A 305 -10.48 17.25 17.66
C GLY A 305 -10.17 16.53 16.34
N PRO A 306 -11.16 15.87 15.72
CA PRO A 306 -10.97 15.17 14.45
C PRO A 306 -10.48 16.07 13.32
N VAL A 307 -10.97 17.32 13.26
CA VAL A 307 -10.57 18.33 12.26
C VAL A 307 -9.11 18.72 12.44
N GLU A 308 -8.70 19.07 13.66
CA GLU A 308 -7.32 19.42 13.98
C GLU A 308 -6.39 18.25 13.68
N THR A 309 -6.79 17.03 14.06
CA THR A 309 -6.04 15.80 13.79
C THR A 309 -5.80 15.61 12.28
N GLY A 310 -6.84 15.75 11.46
CA GLY A 310 -6.73 15.61 10.01
C GLY A 310 -5.84 16.71 9.39
N LEU A 311 -5.99 17.97 9.82
CA LEU A 311 -5.19 19.08 9.33
C LEU A 311 -3.70 18.92 9.69
N VAL A 312 -3.39 18.55 10.91
CA VAL A 312 -2.01 18.33 11.37
C VAL A 312 -1.36 17.19 10.58
N ILE A 313 -2.06 16.07 10.37
CA ILE A 313 -1.52 14.92 9.63
C ILE A 313 -1.36 15.22 8.13
N THR A 314 -2.12 16.17 7.58
CA THR A 314 -1.99 16.59 6.17
C THR A 314 -0.57 17.12 5.86
N ALA A 315 0.20 17.55 6.85
CA ALA A 315 1.61 17.91 6.65
C ALA A 315 2.46 16.76 6.05
N TRP A 316 2.12 15.49 6.32
CA TRP A 316 2.81 14.33 5.75
C TRP A 316 2.66 14.23 4.23
N PRO A 317 1.46 14.08 3.65
CA PRO A 317 1.31 13.99 2.21
C PRO A 317 1.70 15.27 1.47
N VAL A 318 1.53 16.45 2.06
CA VAL A 318 1.98 17.71 1.47
C VAL A 318 3.50 17.72 1.33
N ALA A 319 4.23 17.31 2.37
CA ALA A 319 5.69 17.19 2.32
C ALA A 319 6.15 16.16 1.28
N ILE A 320 5.45 15.01 1.17
CA ILE A 320 5.71 14.00 0.15
C ILE A 320 5.52 14.59 -1.25
N MET A 321 4.42 15.28 -1.53
CA MET A 321 4.15 15.90 -2.83
C MET A 321 5.20 16.95 -3.20
N PHE A 322 5.54 17.81 -2.26
CA PHE A 322 6.58 18.83 -2.48
C PHE A 322 7.92 18.19 -2.82
N MET A 323 8.37 17.22 -2.02
CA MET A 323 9.67 16.58 -2.22
C MET A 323 9.69 15.69 -3.47
N ALA A 324 8.56 15.10 -3.87
CA ALA A 324 8.47 14.25 -5.07
C ALA A 324 8.87 14.99 -6.35
N LEU A 325 8.65 16.32 -6.42
CA LEU A 325 9.07 17.16 -7.55
C LEU A 325 10.59 17.17 -7.74
N PHE A 326 11.33 17.01 -6.66
CA PHE A 326 12.79 17.03 -6.65
C PHE A 326 13.38 15.61 -6.62
N ALA A 327 12.72 14.68 -5.92
CA ALA A 327 13.21 13.32 -5.69
C ALA A 327 13.51 12.56 -7.00
N GLY A 328 12.66 12.74 -8.03
CA GLY A 328 12.88 12.16 -9.35
C GLY A 328 14.17 12.65 -10.01
N ARG A 329 14.42 13.97 -9.98
CA ARG A 329 15.64 14.56 -10.54
C ARG A 329 16.90 14.18 -9.76
N LEU A 330 16.80 14.09 -8.42
CA LEU A 330 17.91 13.63 -7.59
C LEU A 330 18.21 12.14 -7.86
N ALA A 331 17.20 11.30 -8.06
CA ALA A 331 17.35 9.88 -8.39
C ALA A 331 18.07 9.62 -9.74
N ASP A 332 18.12 10.62 -10.61
CA ASP A 332 18.88 10.54 -11.86
C ASP A 332 20.34 10.97 -11.71
N ARG A 333 20.63 11.81 -10.69
CA ARG A 333 21.97 12.38 -10.49
C ARG A 333 22.80 11.64 -9.43
N TYR A 334 22.17 11.05 -8.43
CA TYR A 334 22.85 10.45 -7.30
C TYR A 334 22.59 8.93 -7.20
N PRO A 335 23.52 8.16 -6.63
CA PRO A 335 23.34 6.71 -6.44
C PRO A 335 22.08 6.40 -5.61
N ALA A 336 21.29 5.44 -6.07
CA ALA A 336 20.04 5.05 -5.42
C ALA A 336 20.23 4.62 -3.95
N ALA A 337 21.34 3.94 -3.64
CA ALA A 337 21.68 3.52 -2.29
C ALA A 337 21.85 4.72 -1.34
N PHE A 338 22.60 5.75 -1.78
CA PHE A 338 22.85 6.95 -0.98
C PHE A 338 21.56 7.74 -0.73
N LEU A 339 20.79 8.04 -1.79
CA LEU A 339 19.53 8.78 -1.66
C LEU A 339 18.51 8.08 -0.81
N SER A 340 18.38 6.76 -0.99
CA SER A 340 17.43 5.96 -0.19
C SER A 340 17.85 5.92 1.29
N SER A 341 19.15 5.79 1.58
CA SER A 341 19.66 5.83 2.96
C SER A 341 19.46 7.19 3.61
N LEU A 342 19.80 8.26 2.89
CA LEU A 342 19.62 9.62 3.37
C LEU A 342 18.15 9.92 3.63
N GLY A 343 17.26 9.52 2.70
CA GLY A 343 15.83 9.68 2.86
C GLY A 343 15.30 8.99 4.11
N MET A 344 15.70 7.73 4.34
CA MET A 344 15.26 6.99 5.53
C MET A 344 15.88 7.50 6.82
N ALA A 345 17.10 8.02 6.80
CA ALA A 345 17.70 8.68 7.96
C ALA A 345 16.94 9.96 8.33
N ILE A 346 16.58 10.79 7.35
CA ILE A 346 15.75 12.00 7.56
C ILE A 346 14.35 11.59 8.07
N CYS A 347 13.73 10.55 7.50
CA CYS A 347 12.44 10.04 7.94
C CYS A 347 12.48 9.58 9.41
N GLY A 348 13.49 8.79 9.78
CA GLY A 348 13.73 8.32 11.15
C GLY A 348 13.96 9.48 12.12
N THR A 349 14.70 10.51 11.71
CA THR A 349 14.90 11.73 12.51
C THR A 349 13.57 12.44 12.73
N GLY A 350 12.71 12.56 11.71
CA GLY A 350 11.36 13.13 11.85
C GLY A 350 10.51 12.36 12.87
N PHE A 351 10.52 11.02 12.84
CA PHE A 351 9.81 10.20 13.82
C PHE A 351 10.39 10.31 15.23
N LEU A 352 11.73 10.41 15.36
CA LEU A 352 12.37 10.64 16.64
C LEU A 352 11.99 12.02 17.21
N LEU A 353 11.97 13.06 16.38
CA LEU A 353 11.52 14.40 16.78
C LEU A 353 10.05 14.39 17.23
N LEU A 354 9.18 13.62 16.59
CA LEU A 354 7.78 13.44 17.02
C LEU A 354 7.69 12.73 18.37
N ARG A 355 8.53 11.73 18.64
CA ARG A 355 8.62 11.09 19.97
C ARG A 355 9.01 12.07 21.06
N LEU A 356 9.86 13.05 20.74
CA LEU A 356 10.38 14.08 21.65
C LEU A 356 9.48 15.33 21.72
N LEU A 357 8.19 15.22 21.36
CA LEU A 357 7.25 16.32 21.52
C LEU A 357 7.09 16.69 23.00
N PRO A 358 7.01 18.00 23.33
CA PRO A 358 6.65 18.48 24.65
C PRO A 358 5.20 18.04 25.01
N ASN A 359 4.83 18.17 26.28
CA ASN A 359 3.51 17.75 26.75
C ASN A 359 2.33 18.55 26.15
N ALA A 360 2.55 19.79 25.79
CA ALA A 360 1.56 20.66 25.14
C ALA A 360 2.14 21.33 23.87
N PRO A 361 2.34 20.58 22.79
CA PRO A 361 2.90 21.10 21.56
C PRO A 361 1.86 21.93 20.80
N SER A 362 2.29 23.04 20.16
CA SER A 362 1.46 23.72 19.17
C SER A 362 1.37 22.94 17.87
N ASP A 363 0.30 23.11 17.10
CA ASP A 363 0.09 22.39 15.83
C ASP A 363 1.22 22.63 14.82
N PRO A 364 1.73 23.86 14.61
CA PRO A 364 2.89 24.09 13.76
C PRO A 364 4.13 23.31 14.24
N ASN A 365 4.31 23.13 15.58
CA ASN A 365 5.43 22.36 16.12
C ASN A 365 5.32 20.88 15.77
N ILE A 366 4.11 20.32 15.69
CA ILE A 366 3.87 18.95 15.25
C ILE A 366 4.04 18.84 13.73
N MET A 367 3.44 19.77 12.97
CA MET A 367 3.40 19.73 11.51
C MET A 367 4.78 19.75 10.86
N TRP A 368 5.73 20.60 11.31
CA TRP A 368 7.07 20.63 10.71
C TRP A 368 7.85 19.32 10.96
N ARG A 369 7.65 18.67 12.11
CA ARG A 369 8.29 17.37 12.40
C ARG A 369 7.72 16.26 11.53
N ILE A 370 6.41 16.29 11.29
CA ILE A 370 5.73 15.40 10.33
C ILE A 370 6.27 15.66 8.92
N ALA A 371 6.44 16.94 8.54
CA ALA A 371 6.95 17.29 7.23
C ALA A 371 8.39 16.79 7.01
N VAL A 372 9.27 16.88 8.02
CA VAL A 372 10.63 16.30 7.96
C VAL A 372 10.56 14.80 7.66
N ALA A 373 9.71 14.05 8.37
CA ALA A 373 9.55 12.62 8.13
C ALA A 373 9.00 12.34 6.72
N GLY A 374 8.02 13.14 6.23
CA GLY A 374 7.45 13.02 4.89
C GLY A 374 8.44 13.31 3.77
N ILE A 375 9.29 14.34 3.92
CA ILE A 375 10.40 14.64 3.00
C ILE A 375 11.32 13.42 2.87
N GLY A 376 11.73 12.86 4.01
CA GLY A 376 12.60 11.68 4.04
C GLY A 376 11.99 10.48 3.32
N PHE A 377 10.73 10.18 3.60
CA PHE A 377 10.01 9.08 2.96
C PHE A 377 9.88 9.27 1.44
N SER A 378 9.57 10.48 0.98
CA SER A 378 9.46 10.80 -0.44
C SER A 378 10.80 10.66 -1.17
N LEU A 379 11.91 11.02 -0.53
CA LEU A 379 13.25 10.91 -1.11
C LEU A 379 13.68 9.47 -1.34
N LEU A 380 13.18 8.51 -0.55
CA LEU A 380 13.45 7.08 -0.72
C LEU A 380 12.76 6.48 -1.95
N GLN A 381 11.47 6.79 -2.18
CA GLN A 381 10.59 5.97 -3.04
C GLN A 381 11.08 5.87 -4.51
N PRO A 382 11.37 6.99 -5.24
CA PRO A 382 11.79 6.89 -6.63
C PRO A 382 13.10 6.14 -6.83
N PRO A 383 14.20 6.43 -6.08
CA PRO A 383 15.47 5.73 -6.28
C PRO A 383 15.39 4.25 -5.88
N ASN A 384 14.62 3.89 -4.85
CA ASN A 384 14.47 2.50 -4.43
C ASN A 384 13.67 1.68 -5.46
N ASN A 385 12.57 2.23 -5.98
CA ASN A 385 11.78 1.58 -7.02
C ASN A 385 12.58 1.42 -8.32
N LYS A 386 13.35 2.46 -8.71
CA LYS A 386 14.28 2.40 -9.86
C LYS A 386 15.32 1.29 -9.65
N ALA A 387 15.90 1.18 -8.46
CA ALA A 387 16.89 0.14 -8.14
C ALA A 387 16.29 -1.27 -8.26
N MET A 388 15.06 -1.51 -7.78
CA MET A 388 14.39 -2.80 -7.94
C MET A 388 14.17 -3.16 -9.42
N LEU A 389 13.67 -2.20 -10.22
CA LEU A 389 13.42 -2.43 -11.65
C LEU A 389 14.72 -2.67 -12.43
N MET A 390 15.79 -1.95 -12.11
CA MET A 390 17.09 -2.08 -12.77
C MET A 390 17.83 -3.38 -12.39
N ALA A 391 17.60 -3.90 -11.17
CA ALA A 391 18.18 -5.18 -10.73
C ALA A 391 17.49 -6.40 -11.35
N ALA A 392 16.28 -6.25 -11.91
CA ALA A 392 15.55 -7.32 -12.57
C ALA A 392 15.98 -7.48 -14.05
N PRO A 393 15.98 -8.73 -14.58
CA PRO A 393 16.16 -8.96 -16.01
C PRO A 393 15.07 -8.28 -16.84
N LYS A 394 15.39 -7.81 -18.05
CA LYS A 394 14.46 -7.09 -18.92
C LYS A 394 13.12 -7.83 -19.16
N HIS A 395 13.16 -9.16 -19.30
CA HIS A 395 11.96 -9.98 -19.49
C HIS A 395 11.14 -10.19 -18.22
N ARG A 396 11.65 -9.80 -17.02
CA ARG A 396 11.01 -9.97 -15.70
C ARG A 396 10.60 -8.63 -15.07
N ILE A 397 10.63 -7.51 -15.82
CA ILE A 397 10.26 -6.17 -15.29
C ILE A 397 8.83 -6.15 -14.73
N GLY A 398 7.89 -6.88 -15.36
CA GLY A 398 6.51 -7.01 -14.83
C GLY A 398 6.47 -7.65 -13.44
N GLY A 399 7.22 -8.74 -13.23
CA GLY A 399 7.36 -9.37 -11.92
C GLY A 399 8.02 -8.45 -10.88
N ALA A 400 9.05 -7.71 -11.28
CA ALA A 400 9.70 -6.72 -10.40
C ALA A 400 8.75 -5.61 -9.97
N SER A 401 7.91 -5.10 -10.89
CA SER A 401 6.86 -4.12 -10.57
C SER A 401 5.82 -4.68 -9.59
N GLY A 402 5.42 -5.96 -9.75
CA GLY A 402 4.57 -6.66 -8.79
C GLY A 402 5.21 -6.74 -7.40
N MET A 403 6.51 -7.05 -7.33
CA MET A 403 7.26 -7.14 -6.07
C MET A 403 7.37 -5.78 -5.36
N ILE A 404 7.40 -4.66 -6.07
CA ILE A 404 7.31 -3.32 -5.46
C ILE A 404 5.98 -3.17 -4.71
N SER A 405 4.88 -3.59 -5.32
CA SER A 405 3.55 -3.55 -4.68
C SER A 405 3.44 -4.52 -3.51
N VAL A 406 4.02 -5.71 -3.62
CA VAL A 406 4.11 -6.69 -2.52
C VAL A 406 4.91 -6.12 -1.36
N SER A 407 6.10 -5.55 -1.61
CA SER A 407 6.94 -4.90 -0.58
C SER A 407 6.16 -3.84 0.19
N ARG A 408 5.39 -3.01 -0.54
CA ARG A 408 4.53 -1.97 0.04
C ARG A 408 3.43 -2.56 0.91
N LEU A 409 2.58 -3.41 0.34
CA LEU A 409 1.41 -3.94 1.05
C LEU A 409 1.81 -4.85 2.21
N PHE A 410 2.86 -5.65 2.03
CA PHE A 410 3.39 -6.49 3.09
C PHE A 410 3.97 -5.65 4.23
N GLY A 411 4.74 -4.59 3.92
CA GLY A 411 5.23 -3.64 4.91
C GLY A 411 4.12 -2.92 5.65
N GLN A 412 3.07 -2.50 4.95
CA GLN A 412 1.90 -1.88 5.55
C GLN A 412 1.14 -2.85 6.47
N THR A 413 0.88 -4.08 6.04
CA THR A 413 0.18 -5.08 6.84
C THR A 413 0.98 -5.47 8.09
N MET A 414 2.29 -5.71 7.96
CA MET A 414 3.16 -6.01 9.10
C MET A 414 3.29 -4.81 10.04
N GLY A 415 3.41 -3.60 9.50
CA GLY A 415 3.41 -2.37 10.29
C GLY A 415 2.14 -2.22 11.13
N GLY A 416 0.96 -2.44 10.52
CA GLY A 416 -0.32 -2.41 11.23
C GLY A 416 -0.40 -3.45 12.36
N MET A 417 0.00 -4.70 12.10
CA MET A 417 0.10 -5.75 13.12
C MET A 417 1.03 -5.34 14.28
N LEU A 418 2.21 -4.80 13.96
CA LEU A 418 3.17 -4.38 14.99
C LEU A 418 2.68 -3.19 15.79
N VAL A 419 1.90 -2.28 15.19
CA VAL A 419 1.23 -1.19 15.94
C VAL A 419 0.18 -1.76 16.88
N ALA A 420 -0.67 -2.70 16.42
CA ALA A 420 -1.66 -3.36 17.27
C ALA A 420 -0.99 -4.03 18.48
N LEU A 421 0.10 -4.79 18.22
CA LEU A 421 0.89 -5.42 19.28
C LEU A 421 1.47 -4.40 20.25
N THR A 422 2.02 -3.29 19.75
CA THR A 422 2.59 -2.25 20.63
C THR A 422 1.53 -1.58 21.49
N LEU A 423 0.36 -1.25 20.91
CA LEU A 423 -0.74 -0.63 21.64
C LEU A 423 -1.40 -1.61 22.65
N GLY A 424 -1.39 -2.92 22.36
CA GLY A 424 -1.95 -3.94 23.24
C GLY A 424 -1.04 -4.32 24.42
N VAL A 425 0.28 -4.35 24.19
CA VAL A 425 1.25 -4.84 25.20
C VAL A 425 1.89 -3.71 26.00
N VAL A 426 2.13 -2.55 25.39
CA VAL A 426 2.80 -1.42 26.04
C VAL A 426 1.77 -0.52 26.72
N HIS A 427 1.73 -0.54 28.04
CA HIS A 427 0.76 0.24 28.83
C HIS A 427 1.21 1.68 29.12
N VAL A 428 2.52 1.96 29.05
CA VAL A 428 3.08 3.30 29.33
C VAL A 428 3.45 3.99 28.02
N ALA A 429 2.75 5.07 27.68
CA ALA A 429 2.96 5.88 26.48
C ALA A 429 3.09 5.04 25.17
N PRO A 430 2.09 4.19 24.85
CA PRO A 430 2.19 3.25 23.73
C PRO A 430 2.41 3.95 22.39
N THR A 431 1.81 5.11 22.15
CA THR A 431 1.98 5.90 20.92
C THR A 431 3.39 6.46 20.78
N LYS A 432 4.03 6.88 21.88
CA LYS A 432 5.45 7.28 21.88
C LYS A 432 6.37 6.09 21.59
N SER A 433 5.99 4.89 22.03
CA SER A 433 6.71 3.64 21.72
C SER A 433 6.58 3.29 20.23
N CYS A 434 5.40 3.45 19.64
CA CYS A 434 5.21 3.31 18.19
C CYS A 434 6.12 4.25 17.39
N LEU A 435 6.24 5.52 17.81
CA LEU A 435 7.14 6.50 17.16
C LEU A 435 8.62 6.14 17.32
N ALA A 436 9.02 5.54 18.46
CA ALA A 436 10.38 5.01 18.65
C ALA A 436 10.67 3.84 17.70
N LEU A 437 9.72 2.90 17.56
CA LEU A 437 9.83 1.78 16.63
C LEU A 437 9.79 2.24 15.17
N ALA A 438 9.02 3.27 14.85
CA ALA A 438 9.04 3.93 13.54
C ALA A 438 10.44 4.48 13.22
N ALA A 439 11.06 5.20 14.16
CA ALA A 439 12.39 5.73 14.00
C ALA A 439 13.44 4.59 13.85
N PHE A 440 13.38 3.59 14.71
CA PHE A 440 14.27 2.43 14.67
C PHE A 440 14.19 1.69 13.33
N THR A 441 12.97 1.38 12.86
CA THR A 441 12.75 0.72 11.56
C THR A 441 13.21 1.58 10.39
N ALA A 442 13.03 2.90 10.47
CA ALA A 442 13.50 3.82 9.44
C ALA A 442 15.05 3.86 9.39
N TYR A 443 15.72 3.94 10.51
CA TYR A 443 17.20 3.87 10.56
C TYR A 443 17.73 2.51 10.12
N SER A 444 17.05 1.40 10.48
CA SER A 444 17.38 0.07 9.97
C SER A 444 17.26 0.00 8.44
N ALA A 445 16.21 0.59 7.86
CA ALA A 445 16.06 0.69 6.42
C ALA A 445 17.17 1.54 5.78
N ALA A 446 17.62 2.61 6.43
CA ALA A 446 18.74 3.42 5.97
C ALA A 446 20.04 2.61 5.92
N VAL A 447 20.36 1.84 6.97
CA VAL A 447 21.54 0.98 7.03
C VAL A 447 21.47 -0.13 5.97
N VAL A 448 20.31 -0.82 5.85
CA VAL A 448 20.10 -1.84 4.82
C VAL A 448 20.25 -1.23 3.42
N SER A 449 19.71 -0.04 3.17
CA SER A 449 19.88 0.62 1.87
C SER A 449 21.35 0.95 1.59
N PHE A 450 22.10 1.40 2.60
CA PHE A 450 23.50 1.76 2.46
C PHE A 450 24.37 0.54 2.11
N SER A 451 24.06 -0.66 2.62
CA SER A 451 24.79 -1.88 2.32
C SER A 451 24.79 -2.24 0.81
N ARG A 452 23.87 -1.67 0.00
CA ARG A 452 23.94 -1.78 -1.47
C ARG A 452 25.21 -1.19 -2.08
N VAL A 453 25.85 -0.26 -1.41
CA VAL A 453 27.15 0.28 -1.88
C VAL A 453 28.20 -0.83 -1.86
N LEU A 454 28.22 -1.61 -0.78
CA LEU A 454 29.12 -2.75 -0.62
C LEU A 454 28.77 -3.93 -1.54
N ALA A 455 27.48 -4.23 -1.69
CA ALA A 455 27.00 -5.30 -2.57
C ALA A 455 27.34 -5.04 -4.05
N LYS A 456 27.34 -3.77 -4.49
CA LYS A 456 27.70 -3.42 -5.87
C LYS A 456 29.19 -3.61 -6.15
N GLN A 457 30.05 -3.44 -5.17
CA GLN A 457 31.47 -3.77 -5.27
C GLN A 457 31.67 -5.28 -5.39
N ALA A 458 30.98 -6.07 -4.59
CA ALA A 458 31.05 -7.53 -4.67
C ALA A 458 30.55 -8.09 -6.03
N ASP A 459 29.50 -7.51 -6.63
CA ASP A 459 29.01 -7.87 -7.97
C ASP A 459 30.00 -7.51 -9.10
N SER A 460 30.86 -6.50 -8.90
CA SER A 460 31.91 -6.15 -9.87
C SER A 460 33.11 -7.10 -9.78
N ASP A 461 33.45 -7.55 -8.58
CA ASP A 461 34.59 -8.46 -8.33
C ASP A 461 34.30 -9.90 -8.80
N PHE A 462 32.98 -10.29 -8.87
CA PHE A 462 32.55 -11.58 -9.42
C PHE A 462 32.51 -11.62 -10.96
N LYS A 463 32.66 -10.46 -11.64
CA LYS A 463 32.63 -10.33 -13.12
C LYS A 463 34.03 -10.11 -13.70
N SER A 464 35.02 -9.89 -12.86
CA SER A 464 36.46 -9.83 -13.22
C SER A 464 37.11 -11.20 -13.01
#